data_b6dbb1aa2ad55032b949655cd98394ce
#
_entry.id   b6dbb1aa2ad55032b949655cd98394ce
#
_cell.length_a   1.000
_cell.length_b   1.000
_cell.length_c   1.000
_cell.angle_alpha   90.00
_cell.angle_beta   90.00
_cell.angle_gamma   90.00
#
_symmetry.space_group_name_H-M   'P 1'
#
loop_
_entity.id
_entity.type
_entity.pdbx_description
1 polymer ?
#
loop_
_entity_poly.entity_id
_entity_poly.type
_entity_poly.pdbx_seq_one_letter_code
_entity_poly.pdbx_strand_id
1 'polypeptide(L)' 'MYNVIKQEAPDRWVKELYFQTEFRAYLCALTKSKALMATYMVVDTDTNEVTSIVRHGKPLIS' A
#
# COMPACT_ATOMS: atom_id res chain seq x y z
N MET A 1 2.19 7.90 -10.81
CA MET A 1 2.28 6.47 -10.46
C MET A 1 2.11 6.27 -8.96
N TYR A 2 1.64 5.12 -8.57
CA TYR A 2 1.36 4.80 -7.18
C TYR A 2 2.03 3.48 -6.85
N ASN A 3 2.96 3.50 -5.92
CA ASN A 3 3.66 2.31 -5.47
C ASN A 3 2.88 1.61 -4.35
N VAL A 4 2.80 0.28 -4.44
CA VAL A 4 2.24 -0.56 -3.39
C VAL A 4 3.41 -1.16 -2.63
N ILE A 5 3.51 -0.83 -1.35
CA ILE A 5 4.68 -1.13 -0.52
C ILE A 5 4.23 -1.94 0.70
N LYS A 6 4.89 -3.08 0.91
CA LYS A 6 4.58 -3.98 2.02
C LYS A 6 5.52 -3.74 3.18
N GLN A 7 4.97 -3.72 4.39
CA GLN A 7 5.80 -3.72 5.60
C GLN A 7 6.21 -5.16 5.91
N GLU A 8 7.50 -5.43 5.81
CA GLU A 8 8.04 -6.76 6.09
C GLU A 8 8.54 -6.88 7.53
N ALA A 9 8.91 -5.76 8.13
CA ALA A 9 9.32 -5.67 9.52
C ALA A 9 8.98 -4.25 9.98
N PRO A 10 8.99 -3.96 11.29
CA PRO A 10 8.61 -2.63 11.77
C PRO A 10 9.37 -1.48 11.11
N ASP A 11 10.62 -1.71 10.74
CA ASP A 11 11.47 -0.69 10.11
C ASP A 11 11.81 -1.01 8.67
N ARG A 12 11.15 -1.99 8.06
CA ARG A 12 11.47 -2.41 6.70
C ARG A 12 10.24 -2.44 5.82
N TRP A 13 10.25 -1.61 4.78
CA TRP A 13 9.20 -1.54 3.78
C TRP A 13 9.77 -1.94 2.43
N VAL A 14 9.03 -2.77 1.69
CA VAL A 14 9.47 -3.31 0.41
C VAL A 14 8.44 -3.00 -0.66
N LYS A 15 8.87 -2.31 -1.72
CA LYS A 15 8.02 -2.04 -2.85
C LYS A 15 7.77 -3.33 -3.62
N GLU A 16 6.50 -3.64 -3.87
CA GLU A 16 6.12 -4.86 -4.59
C GLU A 16 5.57 -4.57 -5.98
N LEU A 17 4.68 -3.60 -6.09
CA LEU A 17 3.96 -3.32 -7.32
C LEU A 17 3.77 -1.83 -7.50
N TYR A 18 3.35 -1.43 -8.68
CA TYR A 18 2.92 -0.05 -8.91
C TYR A 18 1.76 -0.02 -9.90
N PHE A 19 0.98 1.05 -9.86
CA PHE A 19 -0.18 1.25 -10.71
C PHE A 19 -0.23 2.70 -11.17
N GLN A 20 -0.96 2.93 -12.27
CA GLN A 20 -1.12 4.28 -12.80
C GLN A 20 -2.19 5.07 -12.04
N THR A 21 -3.14 4.39 -11.40
CA THR A 21 -4.21 5.07 -10.67
C THR A 21 -4.16 4.73 -9.19
N GLU A 22 -4.53 5.70 -8.38
CA GLU A 22 -4.60 5.54 -6.93
C GLU A 22 -5.59 4.45 -6.53
N PHE A 23 -6.75 4.43 -7.21
CA PHE A 23 -7.80 3.46 -6.88
C PHE A 23 -7.32 2.03 -7.06
N ARG A 24 -6.64 1.74 -8.17
CA ARG A 24 -6.11 0.39 -8.43
C ARG A 24 -5.04 0.00 -7.43
N ALA A 25 -4.15 0.93 -7.10
CA ALA A 25 -3.13 0.68 -6.10
C ALA A 25 -3.76 0.39 -4.74
N TYR A 26 -4.78 1.19 -4.37
CA TYR A 26 -5.50 1.01 -3.11
C TYR A 26 -6.17 -0.36 -3.03
N LEU A 27 -6.89 -0.76 -4.09
CA LEU A 27 -7.57 -2.06 -4.11
C LEU A 27 -6.58 -3.22 -4.01
N CYS A 28 -5.45 -3.11 -4.70
CA CYS A 28 -4.40 -4.12 -4.61
C CYS A 28 -3.85 -4.22 -3.19
N ALA A 29 -3.52 -3.07 -2.60
CA ALA A 29 -2.99 -3.02 -1.24
C ALA A 29 -3.98 -3.60 -0.25
N LEU A 30 -5.26 -3.23 -0.38
CA LEU A 30 -6.31 -3.71 0.52
C LEU A 30 -6.46 -5.23 0.43
N THR A 31 -6.54 -5.76 -0.79
CA THR A 31 -6.71 -7.19 -1.02
C THR A 31 -5.53 -7.98 -0.48
N LYS A 32 -4.30 -7.52 -0.77
CA LYS A 32 -3.09 -8.19 -0.31
C LYS A 32 -2.95 -8.12 1.19
N SER A 33 -3.30 -6.99 1.80
CA SER A 33 -3.23 -6.84 3.25
C SER A 33 -4.16 -7.81 3.95
N LYS A 34 -5.32 -8.06 3.38
CA LYS A 34 -6.28 -9.02 3.92
C LYS A 34 -5.81 -10.45 3.73
N ALA A 35 -5.39 -10.79 2.50
CA ALA A 35 -4.99 -12.16 2.17
C ALA A 35 -3.75 -12.60 2.94
N LEU A 36 -2.79 -11.70 3.15
CA LEU A 36 -1.52 -12.01 3.78
C LEU A 36 -1.45 -11.58 5.25
N MET A 37 -2.52 -10.99 5.77
CA MET A 37 -2.55 -10.44 7.13
C MET A 37 -1.38 -9.51 7.37
N ALA A 38 -1.19 -8.58 6.44
CA ALA A 38 -0.02 -7.70 6.41
C ALA A 38 -0.44 -6.24 6.38
N THR A 39 0.54 -5.34 6.53
CA THR A 39 0.36 -3.91 6.40
C THR A 39 0.95 -3.46 5.07
N TYR A 40 0.18 -2.68 4.34
CA TYR A 40 0.60 -2.11 3.06
C TYR A 40 0.37 -0.61 3.06
N MET A 41 1.17 0.11 2.30
CA MET A 41 0.91 1.52 2.03
C MET A 41 0.99 1.80 0.54
N VAL A 42 0.29 2.84 0.12
CA VAL A 42 0.32 3.35 -1.25
C VAL A 42 0.98 4.71 -1.22
N VAL A 43 1.97 4.89 -2.07
CA VAL A 43 2.74 6.15 -2.15
C VAL A 43 2.64 6.71 -3.55
N ASP A 44 2.26 7.98 -3.64
CA ASP A 44 2.28 8.72 -4.90
C ASP A 44 3.73 9.06 -5.24
N THR A 45 4.22 8.55 -6.37
CA THR A 45 5.63 8.73 -6.74
C THR A 45 5.96 10.15 -7.17
N ASP A 46 4.95 10.95 -7.57
CA ASP A 46 5.19 12.32 -8.01
C ASP A 46 5.39 13.27 -6.83
N THR A 47 4.63 13.07 -5.76
CA THR A 47 4.69 13.92 -4.58
C THR A 47 5.41 13.26 -3.42
N ASN A 48 5.63 11.95 -3.52
CA ASN A 48 6.23 11.14 -2.48
C ASN A 48 5.37 11.11 -1.20
N GLU A 49 4.06 11.30 -1.36
CA GLU A 49 3.12 11.28 -0.25
C GLU A 49 2.48 9.90 -0.10
N VAL A 50 2.26 9.50 1.15
CA VAL A 50 1.51 8.28 1.45
C VAL A 50 0.03 8.61 1.28
N THR A 51 -0.63 7.96 0.32
CA THR A 51 -2.05 8.22 0.06
C THR A 51 -2.97 7.27 0.79
N SER A 52 -2.49 6.09 1.16
CA SER A 52 -3.27 5.10 1.89
C SER A 52 -2.37 4.22 2.73
N ILE A 53 -2.88 3.79 3.88
CA ILE A 53 -2.27 2.75 4.68
C ILE A 53 -3.38 1.76 5.02
N VAL A 54 -3.16 0.48 4.74
CA VAL A 54 -4.14 -0.57 4.98
C VAL A 54 -3.49 -1.68 5.78
N ARG A 55 -4.25 -2.27 6.67
CA ARG A 55 -3.76 -3.33 7.55
C ARG A 55 -4.84 -4.37 7.77
N HIS A 56 -4.51 -5.64 7.47
CA HIS A 56 -5.41 -6.77 7.67
C HIS A 56 -6.77 -6.54 6.99
N GLY A 57 -6.75 -5.92 5.81
CA GLY A 57 -7.96 -5.67 5.04
C GLY A 57 -8.74 -4.44 5.47
N LYS A 58 -8.19 -3.59 6.34
CA LYS A 58 -8.86 -2.38 6.83
C LYS A 58 -8.03 -1.15 6.53
N PRO A 59 -8.63 -0.09 5.97
CA PRO A 59 -7.91 1.16 5.76
C PRO A 59 -7.66 1.85 7.11
N LEU A 60 -6.43 2.30 7.32
CA LEU A 60 -6.07 3.14 8.46
C LEU A 60 -6.06 4.60 8.04
N ILE A 61 -5.58 4.85 6.81
CA ILE A 61 -5.56 6.16 6.16
C ILE A 61 -5.94 5.93 4.71
N SER A 62 -6.83 6.74 4.18
CA SER A 62 -7.17 6.65 2.76
C SER A 62 -7.72 7.97 2.22
#